data_1ff289a6fdd2825d6d3717c461d9b034
#
_entry.id   1ff289a6fdd2825d6d3717c461d9b034
#
_cell.length_a   1.000
_cell.length_b   1.000
_cell.length_c   1.000
_cell.angle_alpha   90.00
_cell.angle_beta   90.00
_cell.angle_gamma   90.00
#
_symmetry.space_group_name_H-M   'P 1'
#
loop_
_entity.id
_entity.type
_entity.pdbx_description
1 polymer ?
#
loop_
_entity_poly.entity_id
_entity_poly.type
_entity_poly.pdbx_seq_one_letter_code
_entity_poly.pdbx_strand_id
1 'polypeptide(L)'
;MATVIVPFRAGGKSRLPDELRAEVALAMLGDVVEAASTVGAVRVVTADLEATAVVRALGATVVDDPGGGQGGAVAVGITGLVGRCLVVNADLPCATPDGLARLAAQCPALVPASDGTTNALSLPDPSWFAPLYGPGSAARFAGAGLAAVSIPELEQDVDTLPDLLRLALPVGRRTALVLNQHKLDPGRV
;
A
#
# COMPACT_ATOMS: atom_id res chain seq x y z
N MET A 1 -8.74 -16.23 -6.98
CA MET A 1 -8.50 -15.02 -6.15
C MET A 1 -7.02 -14.71 -6.18
N ALA A 2 -6.62 -13.44 -6.14
CA ALA A 2 -5.21 -13.06 -6.02
C ALA A 2 -4.77 -13.08 -4.54
N THR A 3 -3.45 -13.17 -4.29
CA THR A 3 -2.91 -12.83 -2.95
C THR A 3 -2.42 -11.39 -2.97
N VAL A 4 -2.75 -10.60 -1.96
CA VAL A 4 -2.32 -9.21 -1.84
C VAL A 4 -1.18 -9.12 -0.84
N ILE A 5 -0.07 -8.51 -1.25
CA ILE A 5 1.12 -8.26 -0.44
C ILE A 5 1.13 -6.78 -0.09
N VAL A 6 1.23 -6.47 1.20
CA VAL A 6 1.31 -5.11 1.73
C VAL A 6 2.62 -4.97 2.52
N PRO A 7 3.68 -4.38 1.94
CA PRO A 7 4.88 -4.05 2.70
C PRO A 7 4.59 -2.89 3.64
N PHE A 8 4.96 -3.04 4.93
CA PHE A 8 4.77 -1.99 5.93
C PHE A 8 5.98 -1.83 6.84
N ARG A 9 6.42 -0.60 7.01
CA ARG A 9 7.42 -0.19 8.00
C ARG A 9 6.95 1.06 8.72
N ALA A 10 6.76 0.97 10.03
CA ALA A 10 6.64 2.15 10.87
C ALA A 10 7.97 2.93 10.83
N GLY A 11 7.91 4.23 10.67
CA GLY A 11 9.11 5.07 10.63
C GLY A 11 9.80 5.17 9.25
N GLY A 12 9.16 4.70 8.18
CA GLY A 12 9.53 5.07 6.81
C GLY A 12 9.61 6.61 6.67
N LYS A 13 10.00 7.13 5.53
CA LYS A 13 10.31 8.56 5.25
C LYS A 13 9.21 9.60 5.59
N SER A 14 8.16 9.22 6.31
CA SER A 14 7.07 10.10 6.70
C SER A 14 7.57 11.32 7.46
N ARG A 15 7.28 12.51 6.95
CA ARG A 15 7.54 13.81 7.57
C ARG A 15 6.32 14.32 8.36
N LEU A 16 5.46 13.40 8.79
CA LEU A 16 4.38 13.69 9.73
C LEU A 16 4.97 14.03 11.12
N PRO A 17 4.31 14.87 11.93
CA PRO A 17 4.65 15.03 13.33
C PRO A 17 4.72 13.68 14.04
N ASP A 18 5.71 13.48 14.92
CA ASP A 18 6.00 12.17 15.52
C ASP A 18 4.78 11.56 16.22
N GLU A 19 4.00 12.38 16.93
CA GLU A 19 2.79 11.96 17.66
C GLU A 19 1.66 11.46 16.73
N LEU A 20 1.56 12.01 15.53
CA LEU A 20 0.52 11.68 14.56
C LEU A 20 0.97 10.54 13.62
N ARG A 21 2.28 10.42 13.39
CA ARG A 21 2.87 9.53 12.37
C ARG A 21 2.48 8.07 12.56
N ALA A 22 2.67 7.54 13.76
CA ALA A 22 2.43 6.13 14.05
C ALA A 22 0.93 5.80 13.93
N GLU A 23 0.06 6.63 14.51
CA GLU A 23 -1.39 6.42 14.49
C GLU A 23 -1.94 6.47 13.07
N VAL A 24 -1.55 7.48 12.27
CA VAL A 24 -1.99 7.62 10.87
C VAL A 24 -1.46 6.47 10.02
N ALA A 25 -0.19 6.08 10.17
CA ALA A 25 0.39 4.99 9.41
C ALA A 25 -0.32 3.64 9.69
N LEU A 26 -0.62 3.35 10.96
CA LEU A 26 -1.36 2.14 11.34
C LEU A 26 -2.82 2.19 10.88
N ALA A 27 -3.44 3.36 10.89
CA ALA A 27 -4.80 3.54 10.39
C ALA A 27 -4.87 3.32 8.87
N MET A 28 -3.95 3.91 8.10
CA MET A 28 -3.83 3.70 6.65
C MET A 28 -3.57 2.23 6.31
N LEU A 29 -2.62 1.58 7.01
CA LEU A 29 -2.40 0.14 6.88
C LEU A 29 -3.70 -0.65 7.10
N GLY A 30 -4.44 -0.33 8.16
CA GLY A 30 -5.70 -1.02 8.46
C GLY A 30 -6.74 -0.86 7.37
N ASP A 31 -6.89 0.34 6.80
CA ASP A 31 -7.82 0.62 5.71
C ASP A 31 -7.42 -0.14 4.43
N VAL A 32 -6.12 -0.15 4.08
CA VAL A 32 -5.60 -0.91 2.93
C VAL A 32 -5.83 -2.41 3.11
N VAL A 33 -5.54 -2.97 4.29
CA VAL A 33 -5.75 -4.41 4.58
C VAL A 33 -7.24 -4.77 4.49
N GLU A 34 -8.12 -3.94 5.03
CA GLU A 34 -9.58 -4.16 4.98
C GLU A 34 -10.08 -4.15 3.52
N ALA A 35 -9.67 -3.16 2.72
CA ALA A 35 -10.00 -3.11 1.30
C ALA A 35 -9.42 -4.31 0.53
N ALA A 36 -8.17 -4.68 0.77
CA ALA A 36 -7.48 -5.78 0.11
C ALA A 36 -8.10 -7.15 0.42
N SER A 37 -8.64 -7.33 1.63
CA SER A 37 -9.28 -8.59 2.05
C SER A 37 -10.53 -8.94 1.23
N THR A 38 -11.11 -7.97 0.51
CA THR A 38 -12.25 -8.21 -0.38
C THR A 38 -11.85 -8.82 -1.71
N VAL A 39 -10.60 -8.66 -2.14
CA VAL A 39 -10.10 -9.16 -3.44
C VAL A 39 -9.26 -10.44 -3.29
N GLY A 40 -8.77 -10.75 -2.09
CA GLY A 40 -8.02 -11.97 -1.85
C GLY A 40 -7.43 -12.11 -0.46
N ALA A 41 -6.63 -13.15 -0.26
CA ALA A 41 -5.87 -13.32 0.97
C ALA A 41 -4.80 -12.23 1.08
N VAL A 42 -4.62 -11.66 2.27
CA VAL A 42 -3.66 -10.58 2.51
C VAL A 42 -2.47 -11.07 3.32
N ARG A 43 -1.26 -10.73 2.85
CA ARG A 43 0.00 -10.89 3.57
C ARG A 43 0.61 -9.50 3.81
N VAL A 44 0.79 -9.12 5.05
CA VAL A 44 1.50 -7.91 5.43
C VAL A 44 2.92 -8.27 5.85
N VAL A 45 3.89 -7.64 5.20
CA VAL A 45 5.31 -7.85 5.52
C VAL A 45 5.77 -6.73 6.44
N THR A 46 6.08 -7.04 7.68
CA THR A 46 6.44 -6.07 8.70
C THR A 46 7.24 -6.68 9.84
N ALA A 47 8.12 -5.88 10.47
CA ALA A 47 8.77 -6.18 11.74
C ALA A 47 8.15 -5.37 12.91
N ASP A 48 7.12 -4.56 12.63
CA ASP A 48 6.47 -3.70 13.62
C ASP A 48 5.42 -4.47 14.43
N LEU A 49 5.50 -4.36 15.76
CA LEU A 49 4.62 -5.12 16.66
C LEU A 49 3.19 -4.57 16.71
N GLU A 50 3.02 -3.25 16.59
CA GLU A 50 1.70 -2.62 16.57
C GLU A 50 0.98 -2.92 15.26
N ALA A 51 1.70 -2.83 14.13
CA ALA A 51 1.19 -3.27 12.84
C ALA A 51 0.79 -4.75 12.85
N THR A 52 1.62 -5.61 13.47
CA THR A 52 1.32 -7.03 13.63
C THR A 52 -0.01 -7.25 14.37
N ALA A 53 -0.28 -6.48 15.44
CA ALA A 53 -1.53 -6.55 16.17
C ALA A 53 -2.74 -6.14 15.31
N VAL A 54 -2.62 -5.02 14.59
CA VAL A 54 -3.66 -4.53 13.65
C VAL A 54 -3.96 -5.57 12.58
N VAL A 55 -2.92 -6.11 11.93
CA VAL A 55 -3.04 -7.09 10.83
C VAL A 55 -3.74 -8.37 11.29
N ARG A 56 -3.34 -8.90 12.46
CA ARG A 56 -3.96 -10.10 13.03
C ARG A 56 -5.41 -9.90 13.42
N ALA A 57 -5.75 -8.73 13.96
CA ALA A 57 -7.13 -8.37 14.31
C ALA A 57 -8.04 -8.31 13.07
N LEU A 58 -7.46 -8.03 11.88
CA LEU A 58 -8.16 -8.03 10.59
C LEU A 58 -8.17 -9.40 9.89
N GLY A 59 -7.61 -10.44 10.50
CA GLY A 59 -7.57 -11.78 9.93
C GLY A 59 -6.55 -11.96 8.80
N ALA A 60 -5.65 -11.00 8.60
CA ALA A 60 -4.60 -11.10 7.59
C ALA A 60 -3.34 -11.80 8.14
N THR A 61 -2.51 -12.32 7.24
CA THR A 61 -1.27 -13.02 7.58
C THR A 61 -0.12 -12.02 7.75
N VAL A 62 0.66 -12.17 8.81
CA VAL A 62 1.91 -11.42 9.02
C VAL A 62 3.08 -12.26 8.51
N VAL A 63 3.97 -11.61 7.77
CA VAL A 63 5.27 -12.15 7.32
C VAL A 63 6.36 -11.25 7.89
N ASP A 64 7.39 -11.85 8.50
CA ASP A 64 8.49 -11.08 9.07
C ASP A 64 9.28 -10.33 7.99
N ASP A 65 9.54 -9.04 8.20
CA ASP A 65 10.38 -8.23 7.30
C ASP A 65 11.86 -8.43 7.64
N PRO A 66 12.65 -9.07 6.76
CA PRO A 66 14.07 -9.32 7.01
C PRO A 66 14.96 -8.09 6.83
N GLY A 67 14.37 -6.96 6.44
CA GLY A 67 15.14 -5.80 6.01
C GLY A 67 15.36 -5.76 4.47
N GLY A 68 16.22 -4.85 4.00
CA GLY A 68 16.53 -4.73 2.56
C GLY A 68 15.58 -3.82 1.77
N GLY A 69 14.77 -3.00 2.44
CA GLY A 69 13.87 -2.04 1.80
C GLY A 69 12.59 -2.66 1.26
N GLN A 70 11.81 -1.87 0.54
CA GLN A 70 10.51 -2.28 0.00
C GLN A 70 10.61 -3.49 -0.93
N GLY A 71 11.63 -3.52 -1.79
CA GLY A 71 11.85 -4.66 -2.71
C GLY A 71 12.11 -5.97 -1.97
N GLY A 72 12.91 -5.94 -0.88
CA GLY A 72 13.16 -7.10 -0.03
C GLY A 72 11.89 -7.58 0.68
N ALA A 73 11.10 -6.67 1.22
CA ALA A 73 9.83 -6.99 1.86
C ALA A 73 8.86 -7.66 0.87
N VAL A 74 8.71 -7.12 -0.34
CA VAL A 74 7.85 -7.73 -1.35
C VAL A 74 8.37 -9.11 -1.75
N ALA A 75 9.68 -9.28 -1.96
CA ALA A 75 10.27 -10.57 -2.33
C ALA A 75 9.95 -11.66 -1.30
N VAL A 76 10.01 -11.35 -0.01
CA VAL A 76 9.63 -12.28 1.05
C VAL A 76 8.12 -12.52 1.05
N GLY A 77 7.31 -11.47 0.90
CA GLY A 77 5.84 -11.56 0.88
C GLY A 77 5.30 -12.47 -0.22
N ILE A 78 5.96 -12.52 -1.39
CA ILE A 78 5.56 -13.38 -2.51
C ILE A 78 6.13 -14.80 -2.43
N THR A 79 7.03 -15.08 -1.51
CA THR A 79 7.66 -16.40 -1.39
C THR A 79 6.62 -17.50 -1.18
N GLY A 80 6.73 -18.57 -1.98
CA GLY A 80 5.82 -19.72 -1.93
C GLY A 80 4.42 -19.45 -2.48
N LEU A 81 4.16 -18.30 -3.08
CA LEU A 81 2.91 -18.06 -3.80
C LEU A 81 2.94 -18.68 -5.20
N VAL A 82 1.75 -19.01 -5.65
CA VAL A 82 1.48 -19.48 -7.02
C VAL A 82 0.33 -18.67 -7.60
N GLY A 83 0.47 -18.27 -8.86
CA GLY A 83 -0.55 -17.52 -9.58
C GLY A 83 -0.54 -16.03 -9.25
N ARG A 84 -1.65 -15.37 -9.55
CA ARG A 84 -1.77 -13.91 -9.55
C ARG A 84 -1.56 -13.32 -8.16
N CYS A 85 -0.77 -12.24 -8.08
CA CYS A 85 -0.60 -11.47 -6.86
C CYS A 85 -0.67 -9.95 -7.12
N LEU A 86 -1.13 -9.22 -6.12
CA LEU A 86 -1.08 -7.77 -6.07
C LEU A 86 -0.03 -7.34 -5.04
N VAL A 87 0.68 -6.26 -5.31
CA VAL A 87 1.47 -5.54 -4.30
C VAL A 87 0.86 -4.17 -4.12
N VAL A 88 0.56 -3.78 -2.90
CA VAL A 88 -0.13 -2.52 -2.60
C VAL A 88 0.60 -1.84 -1.44
N ASN A 89 0.99 -0.58 -1.62
CA ASN A 89 1.61 0.21 -0.55
C ASN A 89 0.61 0.44 0.59
N ALA A 90 1.13 0.52 1.82
CA ALA A 90 0.31 0.67 3.02
C ALA A 90 -0.13 2.11 3.30
N ASP A 91 0.44 3.09 2.61
CA ASP A 91 0.24 4.53 2.76
C ASP A 91 -0.73 5.12 1.73
N LEU A 92 -1.69 4.31 1.28
CA LEU A 92 -2.75 4.66 0.33
C LEU A 92 -4.10 4.80 1.05
N PRO A 93 -4.35 5.92 1.76
CA PRO A 93 -5.53 6.06 2.61
C PRO A 93 -6.86 6.06 1.85
N CYS A 94 -6.82 6.35 0.55
CA CYS A 94 -8.01 6.36 -0.31
C CYS A 94 -8.29 5.00 -0.98
N ALA A 95 -7.48 3.95 -0.69
CA ALA A 95 -7.67 2.64 -1.29
C ALA A 95 -9.07 2.06 -1.01
N THR A 96 -9.72 1.58 -2.07
CA THR A 96 -11.06 0.99 -1.98
C THR A 96 -11.10 -0.44 -2.54
N PRO A 97 -12.08 -1.27 -2.11
CA PRO A 97 -12.33 -2.57 -2.73
C PRO A 97 -12.45 -2.52 -4.24
N ASP A 98 -13.19 -1.54 -4.78
CA ASP A 98 -13.40 -1.37 -6.22
C ASP A 98 -12.12 -0.95 -6.94
N GLY A 99 -11.31 -0.07 -6.36
CA GLY A 99 -10.00 0.32 -6.90
C GLY A 99 -9.05 -0.88 -7.02
N LEU A 100 -8.99 -1.70 -5.97
CA LEU A 100 -8.17 -2.92 -5.95
C LEU A 100 -8.71 -4.00 -6.91
N ALA A 101 -10.03 -4.14 -7.05
CA ALA A 101 -10.64 -5.05 -8.03
C ALA A 101 -10.32 -4.62 -9.47
N ARG A 102 -10.34 -3.31 -9.76
CA ARG A 102 -9.92 -2.78 -11.08
C ARG A 102 -8.45 -3.05 -11.35
N LEU A 103 -7.56 -2.88 -10.36
CA LEU A 103 -6.15 -3.23 -10.50
C LEU A 103 -5.98 -4.74 -10.77
N ALA A 104 -6.69 -5.59 -10.04
CA ALA A 104 -6.64 -7.04 -10.25
C ALA A 104 -7.12 -7.45 -11.65
N ALA A 105 -8.07 -6.72 -12.23
CA ALA A 105 -8.57 -6.99 -13.59
C ALA A 105 -7.56 -6.58 -14.68
N GLN A 106 -6.69 -5.61 -14.41
CA GLN A 106 -5.69 -5.08 -15.34
C GLN A 106 -4.31 -5.69 -15.04
N CYS A 107 -4.03 -6.88 -15.49
CA CYS A 107 -2.83 -7.64 -15.19
C CYS A 107 -2.13 -8.10 -16.49
N PRO A 108 -0.82 -7.84 -16.69
CA PRO A 108 0.13 -7.20 -15.77
C PRO A 108 0.01 -5.67 -15.77
N ALA A 109 -0.01 -5.04 -14.60
CA ALA A 109 -0.17 -3.60 -14.49
C ALA A 109 0.55 -3.00 -13.27
N LEU A 110 0.77 -1.68 -13.32
CA LEU A 110 1.25 -0.88 -12.20
C LEU A 110 0.39 0.39 -12.05
N VAL A 111 0.26 0.89 -10.83
CA VAL A 111 -0.26 2.23 -10.54
C VAL A 111 0.92 3.11 -10.13
N PRO A 112 1.26 4.14 -10.93
CA PRO A 112 2.31 5.08 -10.57
C PRO A 112 1.84 6.04 -9.47
N ALA A 113 2.77 6.48 -8.63
CA ALA A 113 2.61 7.63 -7.76
C ALA A 113 2.89 8.93 -8.53
N SER A 114 2.45 10.07 -7.98
CA SER A 114 2.64 11.39 -8.59
C SER A 114 4.12 11.80 -8.72
N ASP A 115 5.00 11.27 -7.87
CA ASP A 115 6.44 11.50 -7.87
C ASP A 115 7.23 10.57 -8.82
N GLY A 116 6.53 9.70 -9.56
CA GLY A 116 7.13 8.71 -10.46
C GLY A 116 7.60 7.42 -9.78
N THR A 117 7.30 7.23 -8.50
CA THR A 117 7.42 5.95 -7.82
C THR A 117 6.22 5.05 -8.12
N THR A 118 6.07 3.92 -7.42
CA THR A 118 5.05 2.92 -7.72
C THR A 118 4.25 2.60 -6.48
N ASN A 119 2.94 2.84 -6.52
CA ASN A 119 2.02 2.61 -5.42
C ASN A 119 1.45 1.19 -5.38
N ALA A 120 1.18 0.60 -6.55
CA ALA A 120 0.66 -0.76 -6.59
C ALA A 120 1.08 -1.49 -7.86
N LEU A 121 1.12 -2.83 -7.77
CA LEU A 121 1.41 -3.73 -8.89
C LEU A 121 0.34 -4.83 -8.97
N SER A 122 0.01 -5.25 -10.20
CA SER A 122 -0.75 -6.46 -10.49
C SER A 122 0.11 -7.40 -11.33
N LEU A 123 0.48 -8.54 -10.76
CA LEU A 123 1.41 -9.50 -11.35
C LEU A 123 0.70 -10.81 -11.69
N PRO A 124 0.88 -11.34 -12.90
CA PRO A 124 0.29 -12.63 -13.29
C PRO A 124 0.76 -13.80 -12.43
N ASP A 125 2.02 -13.71 -11.97
CA ASP A 125 2.70 -14.72 -11.19
C ASP A 125 3.86 -14.05 -10.41
N PRO A 126 4.29 -14.58 -9.24
CA PRO A 126 5.41 -14.05 -8.48
C PRO A 126 6.73 -13.90 -9.25
N SER A 127 6.96 -14.72 -10.28
CA SER A 127 8.15 -14.66 -11.12
C SER A 127 8.27 -13.36 -11.95
N TRP A 128 7.17 -12.63 -12.10
CA TRP A 128 7.17 -11.30 -12.74
C TRP A 128 7.74 -10.21 -11.85
N PHE A 129 7.93 -10.49 -10.57
CA PHE A 129 8.45 -9.48 -9.65
C PHE A 129 9.96 -9.31 -9.82
N ALA A 130 10.38 -8.06 -9.99
CA ALA A 130 11.76 -7.62 -9.84
C ALA A 130 11.79 -6.47 -8.81
N PRO A 131 12.81 -6.36 -7.95
CA PRO A 131 12.88 -5.34 -6.89
C PRO A 131 13.28 -3.96 -7.44
N LEU A 132 12.44 -3.38 -8.32
CA LEU A 132 12.71 -2.15 -9.06
C LEU A 132 12.24 -0.87 -8.32
N TYR A 133 11.94 -0.93 -7.03
CA TYR A 133 11.48 0.21 -6.24
C TYR A 133 12.53 1.33 -6.10
N GLY A 134 12.05 2.51 -5.67
CA GLY A 134 12.82 3.73 -5.52
C GLY A 134 12.49 4.80 -6.58
N PRO A 135 13.21 5.94 -6.61
CA PRO A 135 12.93 7.03 -7.53
C PRO A 135 12.84 6.57 -8.98
N GLY A 136 11.78 6.93 -9.71
CA GLY A 136 11.54 6.50 -11.08
C GLY A 136 11.16 5.03 -11.26
N SER A 137 10.69 4.35 -10.22
CA SER A 137 10.32 2.94 -10.27
C SER A 137 9.17 2.65 -11.23
N ALA A 138 8.22 3.58 -11.40
CA ALA A 138 7.13 3.40 -12.35
C ALA A 138 7.63 3.17 -13.78
N ALA A 139 8.61 3.97 -14.23
CA ALA A 139 9.22 3.79 -15.55
C ALA A 139 9.98 2.46 -15.67
N ARG A 140 10.66 2.02 -14.60
CA ARG A 140 11.37 0.72 -14.60
C ARG A 140 10.43 -0.45 -14.66
N PHE A 141 9.34 -0.45 -13.90
CA PHE A 141 8.33 -1.50 -13.97
C PHE A 141 7.60 -1.51 -15.32
N ALA A 142 7.31 -0.33 -15.89
CA ALA A 142 6.75 -0.25 -17.24
C ALA A 142 7.72 -0.83 -18.29
N GLY A 143 9.02 -0.53 -18.18
CA GLY A 143 10.06 -1.11 -19.03
C GLY A 143 10.22 -2.64 -18.85
N ALA A 144 9.80 -3.18 -17.71
CA ALA A 144 9.74 -4.62 -17.44
C ALA A 144 8.43 -5.28 -17.94
N GLY A 145 7.55 -4.54 -18.63
CA GLY A 145 6.36 -5.07 -19.28
C GLY A 145 5.05 -4.90 -18.53
N LEU A 146 5.00 -4.11 -17.43
CA LEU A 146 3.77 -3.79 -16.75
C LEU A 146 3.11 -2.55 -17.38
N ALA A 147 1.81 -2.61 -17.67
CA ALA A 147 1.07 -1.48 -18.19
C ALA A 147 0.81 -0.45 -17.07
N ALA A 148 1.16 0.81 -17.27
CA ALA A 148 0.77 1.86 -16.34
C ALA A 148 -0.73 2.15 -16.48
N VAL A 149 -1.46 2.09 -15.36
CA VAL A 149 -2.90 2.31 -15.31
C VAL A 149 -3.24 3.39 -14.30
N SER A 150 -4.30 4.16 -14.58
CA SER A 150 -4.83 5.18 -13.67
C SER A 150 -5.98 4.60 -12.85
N ILE A 151 -5.78 4.61 -11.54
CA ILE A 151 -6.78 4.23 -10.53
C ILE A 151 -6.70 5.27 -9.41
N PRO A 152 -7.52 6.33 -9.45
CA PRO A 152 -7.38 7.49 -8.57
C PRO A 152 -7.28 7.15 -7.08
N GLU A 153 -7.95 6.11 -6.62
CA GLU A 153 -7.94 5.65 -5.24
C GLU A 153 -6.61 5.02 -4.81
N LEU A 154 -5.72 4.73 -5.76
CA LEU A 154 -4.40 4.13 -5.52
C LEU A 154 -3.23 5.03 -5.94
N GLU A 155 -3.49 6.26 -6.42
CA GLU A 155 -2.46 7.16 -6.94
C GLU A 155 -1.87 8.10 -5.88
N GLN A 156 -2.60 8.33 -4.78
CA GLN A 156 -2.23 9.29 -3.75
C GLN A 156 -1.70 8.58 -2.50
N ASP A 157 -0.39 8.48 -2.41
CA ASP A 157 0.32 8.09 -1.19
C ASP A 157 0.53 9.28 -0.26
N VAL A 158 0.66 9.00 1.03
CA VAL A 158 0.81 10.01 2.08
C VAL A 158 2.12 9.83 2.81
N ASP A 159 3.08 10.70 2.49
CA ASP A 159 4.37 10.80 3.16
C ASP A 159 4.46 11.97 4.13
N THR A 160 3.64 13.01 3.91
CA THR A 160 3.71 14.27 4.66
C THR A 160 2.32 14.73 5.09
N LEU A 161 2.26 15.66 6.08
CA LEU A 161 1.00 16.29 6.44
C LEU A 161 0.36 17.08 5.29
N PRO A 162 1.11 17.83 4.45
CA PRO A 162 0.55 18.42 3.24
C PRO A 162 -0.07 17.39 2.29
N ASP A 163 0.49 16.20 2.12
CA ASP A 163 -0.11 15.17 1.26
C ASP A 163 -1.47 14.74 1.81
N LEU A 164 -1.53 14.49 3.12
CA LEU A 164 -2.76 14.12 3.80
C LEU A 164 -3.87 15.18 3.66
N LEU A 165 -3.51 16.48 3.76
CA LEU A 165 -4.46 17.58 3.64
C LEU A 165 -4.91 17.85 2.20
N ARG A 166 -4.14 17.42 1.19
CA ARG A 166 -4.45 17.59 -0.25
C ARG A 166 -5.22 16.43 -0.85
N LEU A 167 -5.55 15.40 -0.08
CA LEU A 167 -6.29 14.26 -0.60
C LEU A 167 -7.60 14.71 -1.23
N ALA A 168 -7.80 14.34 -2.49
CA ALA A 168 -9.00 14.70 -3.26
C ALA A 168 -10.15 13.70 -3.09
N LEU A 169 -9.87 12.52 -2.55
CA LEU A 169 -10.81 11.44 -2.34
C LEU A 169 -11.03 11.16 -0.86
N PRO A 170 -12.18 10.60 -0.48
CA PRO A 170 -12.42 10.17 0.89
C PRO A 170 -11.39 9.13 1.33
N VAL A 171 -10.88 9.30 2.54
CA VAL A 171 -9.99 8.33 3.18
C VAL A 171 -10.79 7.18 3.80
N GLY A 172 -10.14 6.05 4.03
CA GLY A 172 -10.73 4.93 4.73
C GLY A 172 -11.17 5.29 6.16
N ARG A 173 -12.04 4.45 6.72
CA ARG A 173 -12.70 4.74 8.00
C ARG A 173 -11.73 4.91 9.16
N ARG A 174 -10.66 4.11 9.22
CA ARG A 174 -9.68 4.15 10.31
C ARG A 174 -8.87 5.43 10.25
N THR A 175 -8.40 5.79 9.06
CA THR A 175 -7.71 7.05 8.81
C THR A 175 -8.61 8.25 9.16
N ALA A 176 -9.87 8.24 8.71
CA ALA A 176 -10.82 9.29 9.05
C ALA A 176 -11.03 9.48 10.57
N LEU A 177 -11.08 8.37 11.34
CA LEU A 177 -11.21 8.42 12.79
C LEU A 177 -10.00 9.12 13.45
N VAL A 178 -8.78 8.76 13.05
CA VAL A 178 -7.55 9.37 13.58
C VAL A 178 -7.51 10.85 13.21
N LEU A 179 -7.81 11.22 11.97
CA LEU A 179 -7.83 12.63 11.54
C LEU A 179 -8.83 13.47 12.34
N ASN A 180 -10.03 12.93 12.57
CA ASN A 180 -11.06 13.62 13.39
C ASN A 180 -10.60 13.82 14.84
N GLN A 181 -9.91 12.85 15.44
CA GLN A 181 -9.35 12.97 16.79
C GLN A 181 -8.34 14.14 16.89
N HIS A 182 -7.54 14.32 15.84
CA HIS A 182 -6.54 15.39 15.74
C HIS A 182 -7.08 16.68 15.09
N LYS A 183 -8.40 16.76 14.80
CA LYS A 183 -9.07 17.92 14.16
C LYS A 183 -8.45 18.31 12.82
N LEU A 184 -7.97 17.31 12.07
CA LEU A 184 -7.47 17.48 10.72
C LEU A 184 -8.58 17.18 9.72
N ASP A 185 -8.78 18.06 8.73
CA ASP A 185 -9.84 17.93 7.72
C ASP A 185 -9.21 17.84 6.33
N PRO A 186 -9.14 16.61 5.74
CA PRO A 186 -8.65 16.46 4.38
C PRO A 186 -9.55 17.21 3.40
N GLY A 187 -8.95 17.99 2.47
CA GLY A 187 -9.69 18.74 1.46
C GLY A 187 -10.08 20.15 1.88
N ARG A 188 -9.60 20.65 3.01
CA ARG A 188 -9.77 22.04 3.48
C ARG A 188 -8.49 22.88 3.29
N VAL A 189 -7.95 22.90 2.07
CA VAL A 189 -6.91 23.88 1.71
C VAL A 189 -7.36 24.66 0.49
#